data_703a0dbee103635b8f67789b79ba28af
#
_entry.id   703a0dbee103635b8f67789b79ba28af
#
_cell.length_a   1.000
_cell.length_b   1.000
_cell.length_c   1.000
_cell.angle_alpha   90.00
_cell.angle_beta   90.00
_cell.angle_gamma   90.00
#
_symmetry.space_group_name_H-M   'P 1'
#
loop_
_entity.id
_entity.type
_entity.pdbx_description
1 polymer ?
#
loop_
_entity_poly.entity_id
_entity_poly.type
_entity_poly.pdbx_seq_one_letter_code
_entity_poly.pdbx_strand_id
1 'polypeptide(L)'
;MLAACGGAAAPAPEQAATASTPSHPASAVTSAAPSVTVISTPAPTARPIAAVLERIDPAKLNDHMVALASFGSRDARNPNHAKAVSYLKEQLGAIPGVVIQTHRAAYNGIPLENIFALIDPLTPPPATGWVMICAHYDSISNRSSGWNPTITAAPGADDNGTGTAALLEYARVLAQERASLMQRIVLAFFDGEELFFKGSAAYLGSLPDPNPYAAVINIDMVGFNPIADRLDLIWYTNGSARLRDRVIAANDRYQIGVDPLIPQLATSGATILDAAPFGLAGIPSIAVVERYGESDTTYPGNDAFHTVNDTPDKVTNNRLWLKAAKLTLATALELAR
;
A
#
# COMPACT_ATOMS: atom_id res chain seq x y z
N MET A 1 22.42 -45.51 35.64
CA MET A 1 21.55 -46.36 36.43
C MET A 1 20.20 -46.44 35.75
N LEU A 2 19.84 -47.68 35.43
CA LEU A 2 18.62 -48.16 34.81
C LEU A 2 17.35 -47.91 35.62
N ALA A 3 16.20 -47.77 34.95
CA ALA A 3 14.91 -48.48 35.10
C ALA A 3 13.92 -47.79 34.18
N ALA A 4 13.36 -48.30 33.18
CA ALA A 4 12.65 -49.49 32.70
C ALA A 4 11.21 -49.64 33.25
N CYS A 5 10.28 -49.95 32.32
CA CYS A 5 8.94 -50.50 32.42
C CYS A 5 7.79 -49.50 32.62
N GLY A 6 6.65 -49.63 31.92
CA GLY A 6 6.10 -50.70 31.14
C GLY A 6 4.81 -50.27 30.45
N GLY A 7 4.46 -50.94 29.35
CA GLY A 7 3.31 -50.71 28.51
C GLY A 7 1.99 -51.24 29.09
N ALA A 8 0.87 -50.68 28.57
CA ALA A 8 -0.45 -51.28 28.70
C ALA A 8 -1.16 -51.22 27.33
N ALA A 9 -1.60 -52.39 26.88
CA ALA A 9 -2.31 -52.63 25.61
C ALA A 9 -3.78 -52.21 25.72
N ALA A 10 -4.32 -51.68 24.61
CA ALA A 10 -5.73 -51.42 24.45
C ALA A 10 -6.51 -52.67 23.98
N PRO A 11 -7.75 -52.88 24.39
CA PRO A 11 -8.59 -53.99 23.91
C PRO A 11 -9.28 -53.70 22.57
N ALA A 12 -9.53 -54.78 21.81
CA ALA A 12 -10.20 -54.80 20.53
C ALA A 12 -11.73 -54.57 20.63
N PRO A 13 -12.37 -54.08 19.59
CA PRO A 13 -13.83 -53.87 19.61
C PRO A 13 -14.62 -55.13 19.29
N GLU A 14 -15.70 -55.31 20.01
CA GLU A 14 -16.69 -56.37 19.98
C GLU A 14 -17.64 -56.20 18.76
N GLN A 15 -17.94 -57.30 18.08
CA GLN A 15 -18.87 -57.38 16.94
C GLN A 15 -20.32 -57.34 17.44
N ALA A 16 -21.11 -56.42 16.93
CA ALA A 16 -22.57 -56.39 17.13
C ALA A 16 -23.35 -57.03 15.96
N ALA A 17 -24.32 -57.79 16.31
CA ALA A 17 -25.12 -58.68 15.49
C ALA A 17 -26.09 -57.94 14.56
N THR A 18 -26.31 -58.52 13.39
CA THR A 18 -27.26 -58.14 12.37
C THR A 18 -28.71 -58.46 12.78
N ALA A 19 -29.59 -57.48 12.79
CA ALA A 19 -31.02 -57.67 12.85
C ALA A 19 -31.67 -57.31 11.47
N SER A 20 -32.32 -58.30 10.89
CA SER A 20 -33.10 -58.17 9.63
C SER A 20 -34.49 -57.59 9.89
N THR A 21 -34.88 -56.54 9.15
CA THR A 21 -36.26 -56.00 9.12
C THR A 21 -36.89 -56.18 7.72
N PRO A 22 -38.19 -56.44 7.64
CA PRO A 22 -38.84 -56.81 6.38
C PRO A 22 -39.17 -55.58 5.50
N SER A 23 -39.03 -55.79 4.21
CA SER A 23 -39.31 -54.85 3.12
C SER A 23 -40.81 -54.66 2.90
N HIS A 24 -41.28 -53.39 2.96
CA HIS A 24 -42.54 -52.95 2.34
C HIS A 24 -42.26 -52.17 1.07
N PRO A 25 -43.03 -52.34 -0.01
CA PRO A 25 -42.81 -51.57 -1.24
C PRO A 25 -43.41 -50.15 -1.07
N ALA A 26 -42.54 -49.11 -1.13
CA ALA A 26 -42.98 -47.75 -1.22
C ALA A 26 -43.18 -47.31 -2.66
N SER A 27 -44.42 -46.89 -2.97
CA SER A 27 -44.75 -46.28 -4.26
C SER A 27 -43.96 -44.99 -4.45
N ALA A 28 -43.18 -44.93 -5.50
CA ALA A 28 -42.42 -43.73 -5.88
C ALA A 28 -43.40 -42.68 -6.47
N VAL A 29 -43.63 -41.63 -5.72
CA VAL A 29 -44.23 -40.37 -6.25
C VAL A 29 -43.06 -39.54 -6.76
N THR A 30 -42.89 -39.50 -8.08
CA THR A 30 -41.95 -38.59 -8.73
C THR A 30 -42.50 -37.16 -8.67
N SER A 31 -42.07 -36.41 -7.68
CA SER A 31 -42.22 -34.97 -7.66
C SER A 31 -41.13 -34.32 -8.50
N ALA A 32 -41.47 -33.81 -9.67
CA ALA A 32 -40.58 -33.01 -10.50
C ALA A 32 -40.37 -31.66 -9.78
N ALA A 33 -39.18 -31.43 -9.25
CA ALA A 33 -38.80 -30.15 -8.74
C ALA A 33 -38.72 -29.12 -9.89
N PRO A 34 -39.14 -27.87 -9.72
CA PRO A 34 -39.07 -26.87 -10.76
C PRO A 34 -37.59 -26.55 -11.02
N SER A 35 -37.18 -26.71 -12.29
CA SER A 35 -35.84 -26.27 -12.73
C SER A 35 -35.75 -24.75 -12.63
N VAL A 36 -35.06 -24.28 -11.64
CA VAL A 36 -34.67 -22.84 -11.53
C VAL A 36 -33.57 -22.61 -12.57
N THR A 37 -33.93 -21.98 -13.67
CA THR A 37 -32.94 -21.49 -14.62
C THR A 37 -32.22 -20.32 -13.94
N VAL A 38 -31.01 -20.58 -13.42
CA VAL A 38 -30.11 -19.52 -12.95
C VAL A 38 -29.65 -18.76 -14.19
N ILE A 39 -30.25 -17.62 -14.45
CA ILE A 39 -29.73 -16.67 -15.44
C ILE A 39 -28.42 -16.15 -14.85
N SER A 40 -27.29 -16.71 -15.26
CA SER A 40 -25.99 -16.17 -14.93
C SER A 40 -25.85 -14.82 -15.66
N THR A 41 -25.98 -13.75 -14.94
CA THR A 41 -25.54 -12.44 -15.41
C THR A 41 -24.05 -12.55 -15.77
N PRO A 42 -23.63 -12.20 -17.00
CA PRO A 42 -22.23 -12.24 -17.35
C PRO A 42 -21.44 -11.39 -16.35
N ALA A 43 -20.33 -11.93 -15.87
CA ALA A 43 -19.44 -11.18 -15.00
C ALA A 43 -19.08 -9.84 -15.68
N PRO A 44 -19.09 -8.73 -14.97
CA PRO A 44 -18.77 -7.44 -15.55
C PRO A 44 -17.37 -7.52 -16.17
N THR A 45 -17.25 -7.19 -17.44
CA THR A 45 -15.96 -7.12 -18.13
C THR A 45 -15.05 -6.16 -17.41
N ALA A 46 -13.82 -6.60 -17.11
CA ALA A 46 -12.82 -5.77 -16.43
C ALA A 46 -12.64 -4.46 -17.19
N ARG A 47 -12.73 -3.34 -16.46
CA ARG A 47 -12.50 -2.01 -17.06
C ARG A 47 -11.05 -1.90 -17.52
N PRO A 48 -10.76 -1.35 -18.72
CA PRO A 48 -9.38 -1.09 -19.15
C PRO A 48 -8.63 -0.23 -18.12
N ILE A 49 -7.35 -0.52 -17.90
CA ILE A 49 -6.54 0.22 -16.90
C ILE A 49 -6.57 1.72 -17.20
N ALA A 50 -6.41 2.13 -18.45
CA ALA A 50 -6.50 3.55 -18.82
C ALA A 50 -7.79 4.22 -18.31
N ALA A 51 -8.94 3.55 -18.43
CA ALA A 51 -10.20 4.09 -17.92
C ALA A 51 -10.30 4.08 -16.38
N VAL A 52 -9.55 3.21 -15.70
CA VAL A 52 -9.44 3.25 -14.23
C VAL A 52 -8.60 4.45 -13.80
N LEU A 53 -7.50 4.75 -14.50
CA LEU A 53 -6.64 5.89 -14.18
C LEU A 53 -7.38 7.24 -14.26
N GLU A 54 -8.33 7.37 -15.19
CA GLU A 54 -9.15 8.60 -15.32
C GLU A 54 -10.14 8.79 -14.15
N ARG A 55 -10.23 7.84 -13.23
CA ARG A 55 -11.07 7.94 -12.04
C ARG A 55 -10.34 8.53 -10.84
N ILE A 56 -9.03 8.75 -10.94
CA ILE A 56 -8.29 9.50 -9.93
C ILE A 56 -8.77 10.95 -10.00
N ASP A 57 -9.31 11.44 -8.89
CA ASP A 57 -9.89 12.78 -8.77
C ASP A 57 -8.85 13.75 -8.16
N PRO A 58 -8.33 14.72 -8.93
CA PRO A 58 -7.38 15.69 -8.42
C PRO A 58 -7.91 16.53 -7.25
N ALA A 59 -9.22 16.78 -7.18
CA ALA A 59 -9.81 17.51 -6.07
C ALA A 59 -9.71 16.71 -4.77
N LYS A 60 -9.96 15.39 -4.83
CA LYS A 60 -9.82 14.51 -3.66
C LYS A 60 -8.38 14.37 -3.21
N LEU A 61 -7.43 14.30 -4.13
CA LEU A 61 -6.00 14.34 -3.78
C LEU A 61 -5.70 15.60 -2.97
N ASN A 62 -6.12 16.76 -3.47
CA ASN A 62 -5.91 18.04 -2.78
C ASN A 62 -6.62 18.09 -1.42
N ASP A 63 -7.88 17.65 -1.34
CA ASP A 63 -8.66 17.68 -0.10
C ASP A 63 -8.00 16.85 0.99
N HIS A 64 -7.50 15.65 0.66
CA HIS A 64 -6.80 14.79 1.61
C HIS A 64 -5.46 15.41 2.07
N MET A 65 -4.67 15.94 1.16
CA MET A 65 -3.40 16.59 1.48
C MET A 65 -3.61 17.81 2.38
N VAL A 66 -4.57 18.67 2.05
CA VAL A 66 -4.91 19.85 2.86
C VAL A 66 -5.40 19.43 4.26
N ALA A 67 -6.23 18.39 4.35
CA ALA A 67 -6.69 17.87 5.64
C ALA A 67 -5.52 17.38 6.49
N LEU A 68 -4.59 16.59 5.91
CA LEU A 68 -3.40 16.09 6.60
C LEU A 68 -2.50 17.22 7.09
N ALA A 69 -2.21 18.21 6.24
CA ALA A 69 -1.40 19.37 6.60
C ALA A 69 -2.06 20.22 7.71
N SER A 70 -3.40 20.28 7.74
CA SER A 70 -4.16 21.07 8.72
C SER A 70 -4.03 20.56 10.16
N PHE A 71 -3.55 19.33 10.38
CA PHE A 71 -3.28 18.82 11.72
C PHE A 71 -2.08 19.50 12.39
N GLY A 72 -1.29 20.26 11.64
CA GLY A 72 -0.18 21.06 12.09
C GLY A 72 1.12 20.26 12.27
N SER A 73 1.06 19.04 12.77
CA SER A 73 2.20 18.11 12.80
C SER A 73 1.71 16.68 12.86
N ARG A 74 2.37 15.81 12.09
CA ARG A 74 2.15 14.37 12.10
C ARG A 74 3.36 13.58 12.62
N ASP A 75 4.33 14.29 13.23
CA ASP A 75 5.47 13.65 13.92
C ASP A 75 4.97 12.68 14.98
N ALA A 76 5.49 11.46 14.99
CA ALA A 76 5.08 10.40 15.94
C ALA A 76 5.24 10.80 17.43
N ARG A 77 6.02 11.86 17.70
CA ARG A 77 6.22 12.44 19.04
C ARG A 77 5.25 13.57 19.36
N ASN A 78 4.49 14.05 18.37
CA ASN A 78 3.58 15.17 18.51
C ASN A 78 2.16 14.67 18.89
N PRO A 79 1.46 15.32 19.84
CA PRO A 79 0.10 14.91 20.21
C PRO A 79 -0.89 14.98 19.03
N ASN A 80 -0.65 15.79 18.01
CA ASN A 80 -1.50 15.87 16.82
C ASN A 80 -1.37 14.65 15.89
N HIS A 81 -0.32 13.84 16.02
CA HIS A 81 -0.14 12.61 15.26
C HIS A 81 -1.39 11.69 15.31
N ALA A 82 -2.02 11.59 16.48
CA ALA A 82 -3.23 10.81 16.66
C ALA A 82 -4.40 11.28 15.78
N LYS A 83 -4.44 12.55 15.36
CA LYS A 83 -5.45 13.09 14.44
C LYS A 83 -5.28 12.50 13.03
N ALA A 84 -4.02 12.36 12.57
CA ALA A 84 -3.73 11.74 11.29
C ALA A 84 -4.11 10.25 11.30
N VAL A 85 -3.76 9.50 12.35
CA VAL A 85 -4.15 8.09 12.54
C VAL A 85 -5.67 7.95 12.48
N SER A 86 -6.40 8.79 13.21
CA SER A 86 -7.88 8.77 13.23
C SER A 86 -8.46 9.09 11.87
N TYR A 87 -7.95 10.13 11.22
CA TYR A 87 -8.40 10.54 9.89
C TYR A 87 -8.23 9.43 8.85
N LEU A 88 -7.04 8.82 8.78
CA LEU A 88 -6.78 7.72 7.85
C LEU A 88 -7.74 6.56 8.05
N LYS A 89 -7.94 6.13 9.30
CA LYS A 89 -8.88 5.05 9.63
C LYS A 89 -10.32 5.40 9.29
N GLU A 90 -10.74 6.63 9.53
CA GLU A 90 -12.09 7.11 9.19
C GLU A 90 -12.30 7.13 7.67
N GLN A 91 -11.38 7.73 6.91
CA GLN A 91 -11.50 7.78 5.45
C GLN A 91 -11.51 6.38 4.83
N LEU A 92 -10.62 5.50 5.24
CA LEU A 92 -10.58 4.12 4.76
C LEU A 92 -11.80 3.31 5.18
N GLY A 93 -12.27 3.48 6.42
CA GLY A 93 -13.44 2.77 6.95
C GLY A 93 -14.74 3.14 6.27
N ALA A 94 -14.81 4.32 5.66
CA ALA A 94 -15.96 4.77 4.86
C ALA A 94 -16.03 4.11 3.48
N ILE A 95 -14.99 3.38 3.02
CA ILE A 95 -14.95 2.78 1.69
C ILE A 95 -15.41 1.31 1.76
N PRO A 96 -16.56 0.95 1.16
CA PRO A 96 -17.03 -0.43 1.16
C PRO A 96 -16.04 -1.38 0.49
N GLY A 97 -15.75 -2.51 1.16
CA GLY A 97 -14.86 -3.55 0.63
C GLY A 97 -13.39 -3.35 0.90
N VAL A 98 -13.00 -2.29 1.59
CA VAL A 98 -11.66 -2.10 2.17
C VAL A 98 -11.61 -2.75 3.54
N VAL A 99 -10.56 -3.53 3.80
CA VAL A 99 -10.30 -4.12 5.12
C VAL A 99 -9.10 -3.39 5.73
N ILE A 100 -9.29 -2.81 6.91
CA ILE A 100 -8.23 -2.08 7.61
C ILE A 100 -7.51 -3.03 8.56
N GLN A 101 -6.18 -3.04 8.49
CA GLN A 101 -5.32 -3.68 9.47
C GLN A 101 -4.32 -2.66 10.02
N THR A 102 -3.80 -2.93 11.22
CA THR A 102 -2.77 -2.11 11.85
C THR A 102 -1.61 -2.98 12.31
N HIS A 103 -0.40 -2.44 12.19
CA HIS A 103 0.79 -3.02 12.75
C HIS A 103 1.41 -2.02 13.71
N ARG A 104 1.64 -2.43 14.96
CA ARG A 104 2.22 -1.58 16.00
C ARG A 104 3.65 -1.97 16.25
N ALA A 105 4.49 -0.96 16.36
CA ALA A 105 5.90 -1.06 16.70
C ALA A 105 6.28 0.05 17.68
N ALA A 106 7.52 0.05 18.12
CA ALA A 106 8.08 1.15 18.89
C ALA A 106 9.55 1.35 18.53
N TYR A 107 9.97 2.59 18.52
CA TYR A 107 11.37 2.96 18.34
C TYR A 107 11.81 3.93 19.44
N ASN A 108 12.80 3.52 20.25
CA ASN A 108 13.30 4.31 21.37
C ASN A 108 12.18 4.80 22.32
N GLY A 109 11.16 3.96 22.56
CA GLY A 109 10.00 4.31 23.39
C GLY A 109 8.92 5.14 22.68
N ILE A 110 9.14 5.55 21.44
CA ILE A 110 8.14 6.23 20.60
C ILE A 110 7.24 5.17 19.98
N PRO A 111 5.92 5.18 20.25
CA PRO A 111 4.99 4.23 19.63
C PRO A 111 4.79 4.60 18.15
N LEU A 112 4.76 3.58 17.28
CA LEU A 112 4.51 3.70 15.85
C LEU A 112 3.29 2.85 15.48
N GLU A 113 2.45 3.33 14.58
CA GLU A 113 1.27 2.60 14.11
C GLU A 113 1.15 2.64 12.58
N ASN A 114 1.62 1.61 11.90
CA ASN A 114 1.38 1.45 10.46
C ASN A 114 -0.09 1.07 10.20
N ILE A 115 -0.70 1.66 9.18
CA ILE A 115 -2.08 1.41 8.79
C ILE A 115 -2.08 0.77 7.40
N PHE A 116 -2.86 -0.28 7.22
CA PHE A 116 -2.98 -0.99 5.94
C PHE A 116 -4.43 -1.02 5.49
N ALA A 117 -4.66 -0.66 4.22
CA ALA A 117 -5.91 -0.91 3.54
C ALA A 117 -5.71 -2.08 2.57
N LEU A 118 -6.38 -3.19 2.85
CA LEU A 118 -6.34 -4.39 2.02
C LEU A 118 -7.46 -4.32 0.99
N ILE A 119 -7.09 -4.42 -0.28
CA ILE A 119 -8.00 -4.49 -1.41
C ILE A 119 -7.93 -5.90 -1.98
N ASP A 120 -8.83 -6.74 -1.52
CA ASP A 120 -8.92 -8.12 -1.96
C ASP A 120 -9.72 -8.25 -3.25
N PRO A 121 -9.33 -9.16 -4.17
CA PRO A 121 -10.21 -9.64 -5.22
C PRO A 121 -11.56 -10.12 -4.66
N LEU A 122 -12.57 -10.24 -5.51
CA LEU A 122 -13.84 -10.89 -5.09
C LEU A 122 -13.69 -12.40 -4.88
N THR A 123 -12.70 -13.03 -5.54
CA THR A 123 -12.26 -14.39 -5.23
C THR A 123 -11.10 -14.32 -4.23
N PRO A 124 -10.96 -15.30 -3.30
CA PRO A 124 -9.85 -15.28 -2.35
C PRO A 124 -8.49 -15.16 -3.06
N PRO A 125 -7.65 -14.19 -2.68
CA PRO A 125 -6.34 -14.01 -3.31
C PRO A 125 -5.40 -15.16 -2.93
N PRO A 126 -4.40 -15.47 -3.78
CA PRO A 126 -3.31 -16.36 -3.41
C PRO A 126 -2.58 -15.85 -2.15
N ALA A 127 -1.92 -16.77 -1.44
CA ALA A 127 -1.15 -16.45 -0.23
C ALA A 127 0.07 -15.57 -0.52
N THR A 128 0.55 -15.55 -1.76
CA THR A 128 1.71 -14.78 -2.23
C THR A 128 1.38 -14.08 -3.55
N GLY A 129 2.27 -13.18 -3.98
CA GLY A 129 2.07 -12.42 -5.22
C GLY A 129 1.38 -11.07 -4.98
N TRP A 130 1.24 -10.64 -3.73
CA TRP A 130 0.58 -9.37 -3.39
C TRP A 130 1.40 -8.17 -3.87
N VAL A 131 0.71 -7.10 -4.17
CA VAL A 131 1.32 -5.83 -4.57
C VAL A 131 1.10 -4.80 -3.47
N MET A 132 2.18 -4.24 -2.95
CA MET A 132 2.10 -3.12 -2.01
C MET A 132 2.32 -1.80 -2.73
N ILE A 133 1.48 -0.80 -2.41
CA ILE A 133 1.77 0.62 -2.65
C ILE A 133 1.90 1.26 -1.27
N CYS A 134 2.97 2.00 -1.02
CA CYS A 134 3.19 2.61 0.29
C CYS A 134 3.57 4.09 0.20
N ALA A 135 3.25 4.79 1.27
CA ALA A 135 3.66 6.16 1.57
C ALA A 135 3.71 6.32 3.09
N HIS A 136 4.57 7.17 3.61
CA HIS A 136 4.50 7.51 5.02
C HIS A 136 3.51 8.63 5.28
N TYR A 137 2.95 8.64 6.48
CA TYR A 137 2.00 9.67 6.88
C TYR A 137 2.51 10.57 8.01
N ASP A 138 3.61 10.22 8.66
CA ASP A 138 4.30 11.09 9.61
C ASP A 138 4.96 12.26 8.88
N SER A 139 5.38 13.30 9.60
CA SER A 139 6.02 14.48 9.04
C SER A 139 6.88 15.17 10.07
N ILE A 140 7.98 15.81 9.66
CA ILE A 140 8.87 16.58 10.52
C ILE A 140 9.19 17.95 9.95
N SER A 141 9.80 18.81 10.76
CA SER A 141 10.31 20.12 10.34
C SER A 141 11.69 20.41 10.96
N ASN A 142 12.55 19.40 10.95
CA ASN A 142 13.85 19.43 11.62
C ASN A 142 14.85 20.42 11.00
N ARG A 143 14.57 20.93 9.80
CA ARG A 143 15.34 22.00 9.17
C ARG A 143 14.90 23.40 9.61
N SER A 144 13.80 23.52 10.36
CA SER A 144 13.35 24.80 10.91
C SER A 144 14.14 25.16 12.17
N SER A 145 14.46 26.44 12.31
CA SER A 145 15.16 26.93 13.50
C SER A 145 14.33 26.70 14.78
N GLY A 146 14.97 26.19 15.83
CA GLY A 146 14.31 25.92 17.09
C GLY A 146 13.31 24.76 17.07
N TRP A 147 13.41 23.87 16.08
CA TRP A 147 12.53 22.73 15.98
C TRP A 147 12.48 21.89 17.26
N ASN A 148 11.26 21.56 17.65
CA ASN A 148 10.97 20.62 18.73
C ASN A 148 9.81 19.71 18.27
N PRO A 149 10.02 18.40 18.14
CA PRO A 149 9.05 17.47 17.56
C PRO A 149 7.70 17.44 18.26
N THR A 150 7.67 17.80 19.57
CA THR A 150 6.44 17.71 20.37
C THR A 150 5.53 18.94 20.21
N ILE A 151 6.04 20.06 19.71
CA ILE A 151 5.29 21.34 19.66
C ILE A 151 5.42 22.10 18.34
N THR A 152 6.52 21.91 17.59
CA THR A 152 6.72 22.65 16.33
C THR A 152 5.80 22.11 15.25
N ALA A 153 5.21 22.99 14.46
CA ALA A 153 4.43 22.59 13.30
C ALA A 153 5.31 21.88 12.28
N ALA A 154 4.76 20.82 11.69
CA ALA A 154 5.33 20.10 10.58
C ALA A 154 4.18 19.70 9.62
N PRO A 155 3.71 20.67 8.79
CA PRO A 155 2.54 20.44 7.94
C PRO A 155 2.74 19.27 6.97
N GLY A 156 3.94 19.13 6.40
CA GLY A 156 4.31 18.01 5.54
C GLY A 156 3.35 17.86 4.37
N ALA A 157 3.02 18.95 3.66
CA ALA A 157 2.03 18.89 2.60
C ALA A 157 2.53 18.09 1.41
N ASP A 158 3.78 18.30 1.01
CA ASP A 158 4.45 17.52 -0.01
C ASP A 158 5.09 16.26 0.59
N ASP A 159 5.75 16.42 1.73
CA ASP A 159 6.44 15.36 2.47
C ASP A 159 5.64 14.85 3.70
N ASN A 160 4.96 13.71 3.63
CA ASN A 160 4.49 13.03 2.44
C ASN A 160 2.96 13.04 2.42
N GLY A 161 2.39 14.25 2.51
CA GLY A 161 0.94 14.47 2.35
C GLY A 161 0.46 14.10 0.94
N THR A 162 1.30 14.35 -0.08
CA THR A 162 0.99 14.01 -1.49
C THR A 162 0.89 12.52 -1.70
N GLY A 163 1.85 11.73 -1.23
CA GLY A 163 1.82 10.26 -1.33
C GLY A 163 0.70 9.65 -0.50
N THR A 164 0.51 10.11 0.75
CA THR A 164 -0.57 9.66 1.62
C THR A 164 -1.95 9.93 1.02
N ALA A 165 -2.17 11.10 0.43
CA ALA A 165 -3.41 11.43 -0.28
C ALA A 165 -3.65 10.54 -1.50
N ALA A 166 -2.58 10.22 -2.26
CA ALA A 166 -2.68 9.29 -3.38
C ALA A 166 -3.14 7.90 -2.93
N LEU A 167 -2.64 7.38 -1.81
CA LEU A 167 -3.08 6.09 -1.27
C LEU A 167 -4.57 6.09 -0.87
N LEU A 168 -5.07 7.16 -0.26
CA LEU A 168 -6.50 7.29 0.07
C LEU A 168 -7.36 7.26 -1.20
N GLU A 169 -6.93 7.97 -2.24
CA GLU A 169 -7.64 7.99 -3.51
C GLU A 169 -7.56 6.63 -4.23
N TYR A 170 -6.42 5.92 -4.14
CA TYR A 170 -6.31 4.55 -4.65
C TYR A 170 -7.27 3.60 -3.93
N ALA A 171 -7.45 3.73 -2.62
CA ALA A 171 -8.39 2.91 -1.88
C ALA A 171 -9.80 3.06 -2.45
N ARG A 172 -10.24 4.30 -2.72
CA ARG A 172 -11.55 4.60 -3.33
C ARG A 172 -11.71 4.03 -4.74
N VAL A 173 -10.68 4.16 -5.57
CA VAL A 173 -10.71 3.69 -6.97
C VAL A 173 -10.66 2.17 -7.02
N LEU A 174 -9.72 1.55 -6.32
CA LEU A 174 -9.47 0.10 -6.33
C LEU A 174 -10.61 -0.71 -5.69
N ALA A 175 -11.28 -0.18 -4.67
CA ALA A 175 -12.43 -0.83 -4.06
C ALA A 175 -13.55 -1.15 -5.08
N GLN A 176 -13.64 -0.39 -6.16
CA GLN A 176 -14.61 -0.59 -7.23
C GLN A 176 -14.09 -1.48 -8.38
N GLU A 177 -12.81 -1.86 -8.34
CA GLU A 177 -12.15 -2.68 -9.36
C GLU A 177 -11.88 -4.13 -8.88
N ARG A 178 -12.30 -4.49 -7.68
CA ARG A 178 -12.05 -5.78 -7.02
C ARG A 178 -12.41 -7.00 -7.88
N ALA A 179 -13.45 -6.88 -8.71
CA ALA A 179 -13.86 -7.95 -9.63
C ALA A 179 -12.83 -8.25 -10.73
N SER A 180 -11.93 -7.32 -11.01
CA SER A 180 -10.90 -7.44 -12.03
C SER A 180 -9.51 -7.79 -11.47
N LEU A 181 -9.37 -7.85 -10.16
CA LEU A 181 -8.11 -8.20 -9.51
C LEU A 181 -7.97 -9.72 -9.40
N MET A 182 -6.75 -10.20 -9.57
CA MET A 182 -6.32 -11.57 -9.28
C MET A 182 -5.44 -11.64 -8.04
N GLN A 183 -4.78 -10.54 -7.69
CA GLN A 183 -3.90 -10.42 -6.54
C GLN A 183 -4.43 -9.36 -5.56
N ARG A 184 -4.10 -9.54 -4.28
CA ARG A 184 -4.31 -8.52 -3.26
C ARG A 184 -3.44 -7.30 -3.55
N ILE A 185 -4.05 -6.10 -3.48
CA ILE A 185 -3.31 -4.85 -3.38
C ILE A 185 -3.35 -4.38 -1.93
N VAL A 186 -2.20 -4.05 -1.38
CA VAL A 186 -2.04 -3.53 -0.02
C VAL A 186 -1.61 -2.07 -0.13
N LEU A 187 -2.41 -1.17 0.42
CA LEU A 187 -2.04 0.24 0.57
C LEU A 187 -1.51 0.41 1.99
N ALA A 188 -0.21 0.65 2.11
CA ALA A 188 0.49 0.75 3.38
C ALA A 188 0.81 2.20 3.70
N PHE A 189 0.19 2.72 4.75
CA PHE A 189 0.48 4.03 5.33
C PHE A 189 1.48 3.81 6.47
N PHE A 190 2.75 4.05 6.21
CA PHE A 190 3.81 3.82 7.19
C PHE A 190 3.94 4.99 8.16
N ASP A 191 4.33 4.67 9.39
CA ASP A 191 4.65 5.61 10.46
C ASP A 191 6.15 5.58 10.73
N GLY A 192 6.72 6.70 11.13
CA GLY A 192 8.12 6.77 11.52
C GLY A 192 9.10 6.54 10.36
N GLU A 193 8.73 6.93 9.15
CA GLU A 193 9.67 7.07 8.04
C GLU A 193 10.75 8.08 8.43
N GLU A 194 10.33 9.21 8.96
CA GLU A 194 11.14 10.33 9.45
C GLU A 194 12.03 10.00 10.67
N LEU A 195 11.84 8.81 11.20
CA LEU A 195 12.70 8.18 12.21
C LEU A 195 13.61 7.12 11.57
N PHE A 196 14.01 7.30 10.32
CA PHE A 196 14.80 6.35 9.54
C PHE A 196 14.05 5.05 9.20
N PHE A 197 12.88 5.15 8.59
CA PHE A 197 12.04 4.04 8.07
C PHE A 197 11.67 3.02 9.13
N LYS A 198 11.51 3.43 10.40
CA LYS A 198 11.33 2.46 11.50
C LYS A 198 10.02 1.72 11.40
N GLY A 199 8.97 2.33 10.89
CA GLY A 199 7.68 1.66 10.67
C GLY A 199 7.74 0.58 9.60
N SER A 200 8.25 0.90 8.42
CA SER A 200 8.38 -0.05 7.31
C SER A 200 9.38 -1.16 7.60
N ALA A 201 10.52 -0.86 8.24
CA ALA A 201 11.50 -1.85 8.67
C ALA A 201 10.93 -2.80 9.73
N ALA A 202 10.19 -2.30 10.72
CA ALA A 202 9.56 -3.13 11.74
C ALA A 202 8.48 -4.03 11.13
N TYR A 203 7.70 -3.52 10.18
CA TYR A 203 6.72 -4.33 9.47
C TYR A 203 7.38 -5.43 8.64
N LEU A 204 8.44 -5.13 7.88
CA LEU A 204 9.22 -6.13 7.15
C LEU A 204 9.68 -7.25 8.08
N GLY A 205 10.20 -6.91 9.27
CA GLY A 205 10.65 -7.89 10.25
C GLY A 205 9.53 -8.77 10.82
N SER A 206 8.27 -8.40 10.65
CA SER A 206 7.09 -9.16 11.08
C SER A 206 6.50 -10.07 10.00
N LEU A 207 6.98 -9.97 8.75
CA LEU A 207 6.46 -10.75 7.64
C LEU A 207 6.77 -12.25 7.78
N PRO A 208 5.88 -13.13 7.30
CA PRO A 208 6.15 -14.57 7.27
C PRO A 208 7.24 -14.90 6.24
N ASP A 209 7.82 -16.09 6.37
CA ASP A 209 8.69 -16.69 5.36
C ASP A 209 7.95 -17.87 4.70
N PRO A 210 7.75 -17.90 3.37
CA PRO A 210 8.07 -16.83 2.42
C PRO A 210 7.20 -15.57 2.60
N ASN A 211 7.78 -14.41 2.28
CA ASN A 211 7.03 -13.16 2.30
C ASN A 211 5.94 -13.15 1.21
N PRO A 212 4.80 -12.45 1.43
CA PRO A 212 3.70 -12.47 0.48
C PRO A 212 3.86 -11.55 -0.73
N TYR A 213 4.79 -10.59 -0.71
CA TYR A 213 4.86 -9.50 -1.68
C TYR A 213 5.69 -9.85 -2.92
N ALA A 214 5.10 -9.65 -4.10
CA ALA A 214 5.78 -9.71 -5.39
C ALA A 214 6.40 -8.35 -5.76
N ALA A 215 5.83 -7.25 -5.26
CA ALA A 215 6.32 -5.90 -5.52
C ALA A 215 5.93 -4.92 -4.42
N VAL A 216 6.80 -3.94 -4.16
CA VAL A 216 6.57 -2.79 -3.29
C VAL A 216 6.82 -1.51 -4.10
N ILE A 217 5.86 -0.61 -4.16
CA ILE A 217 5.92 0.66 -4.87
C ILE A 217 5.69 1.77 -3.85
N ASN A 218 6.72 2.51 -3.54
CA ASN A 218 6.63 3.70 -2.69
C ASN A 218 6.31 4.93 -3.54
N ILE A 219 5.46 5.81 -3.04
CA ILE A 219 5.22 7.13 -3.62
C ILE A 219 5.50 8.18 -2.54
N ASP A 220 6.40 9.12 -2.84
CA ASP A 220 6.90 10.04 -1.86
C ASP A 220 7.30 11.37 -2.50
N MET A 221 6.78 12.48 -1.95
CA MET A 221 7.03 13.82 -2.46
C MET A 221 6.88 13.89 -3.99
N VAL A 222 5.69 14.15 -4.46
CA VAL A 222 5.37 14.16 -5.90
C VAL A 222 4.59 15.40 -6.35
N GLY A 223 4.59 16.44 -5.51
CA GLY A 223 3.79 17.64 -5.74
C GLY A 223 4.59 18.89 -6.09
N PHE A 224 5.92 18.86 -6.02
CA PHE A 224 6.77 19.99 -6.31
C PHE A 224 7.72 19.70 -7.47
N ASN A 225 7.59 20.42 -8.56
CA ASN A 225 8.61 20.62 -9.57
C ASN A 225 8.20 21.83 -10.42
N PRO A 226 8.86 22.97 -10.27
CA PRO A 226 8.44 24.20 -10.97
C PRO A 226 8.82 24.23 -12.45
N ILE A 227 9.66 23.30 -12.93
CA ILE A 227 10.28 23.37 -14.27
C ILE A 227 9.69 22.32 -15.23
N ALA A 228 9.49 21.08 -14.76
CA ALA A 228 9.09 19.97 -15.61
C ALA A 228 8.22 18.96 -14.87
N ASP A 229 7.58 18.07 -15.63
CA ASP A 229 6.88 16.90 -15.06
C ASP A 229 7.88 15.73 -14.88
N ARG A 230 9.01 16.01 -14.22
CA ARG A 230 10.07 15.06 -13.94
C ARG A 230 9.71 14.22 -12.72
N LEU A 231 9.93 12.91 -12.83
CA LEU A 231 10.00 12.00 -11.68
C LEU A 231 11.30 11.22 -11.71
N ASP A 232 11.85 10.99 -10.55
CA ASP A 232 12.93 10.04 -10.33
C ASP A 232 12.34 8.70 -9.88
N LEU A 233 12.86 7.61 -10.47
CA LEU A 233 12.42 6.26 -10.23
C LEU A 233 13.56 5.50 -9.56
N ILE A 234 13.48 5.35 -8.24
CA ILE A 234 14.55 4.75 -7.45
C ILE A 234 14.30 3.25 -7.33
N TRP A 235 15.28 2.44 -7.69
CA TRP A 235 15.22 0.99 -7.55
C TRP A 235 16.42 0.46 -6.76
N TYR A 236 16.23 -0.62 -5.98
CA TYR A 236 17.14 -0.97 -4.89
C TYR A 236 18.08 -2.15 -5.19
N THR A 237 17.69 -3.09 -6.02
CA THR A 237 18.46 -4.30 -6.32
C THR A 237 18.25 -4.76 -7.74
N ASN A 238 19.09 -5.69 -8.23
CA ASN A 238 18.87 -6.34 -9.53
C ASN A 238 17.48 -7.03 -9.61
N GLY A 239 16.92 -7.50 -8.49
CA GLY A 239 15.55 -8.04 -8.43
C GLY A 239 14.50 -7.01 -8.79
N SER A 240 14.73 -5.72 -8.51
CA SER A 240 13.82 -4.61 -8.82
C SER A 240 13.91 -4.11 -10.26
N ALA A 241 14.90 -4.54 -11.05
CA ALA A 241 15.09 -4.06 -12.43
C ALA A 241 13.86 -4.32 -13.31
N ARG A 242 13.23 -5.50 -13.17
CA ARG A 242 12.00 -5.82 -13.91
C ARG A 242 10.82 -4.93 -13.49
N LEU A 243 10.72 -4.59 -12.22
CA LEU A 243 9.69 -3.67 -11.73
C LEU A 243 9.92 -2.27 -12.27
N ARG A 244 11.17 -1.76 -12.26
CA ARG A 244 11.56 -0.51 -12.89
C ARG A 244 11.13 -0.45 -14.36
N ASP A 245 11.46 -1.48 -15.13
CA ASP A 245 11.14 -1.54 -16.55
C ASP A 245 9.62 -1.56 -16.80
N ARG A 246 8.84 -2.18 -15.91
CA ARG A 246 7.37 -2.12 -15.97
C ARG A 246 6.83 -0.71 -15.73
N VAL A 247 7.38 0.02 -14.76
CA VAL A 247 6.98 1.42 -14.51
C VAL A 247 7.26 2.29 -15.73
N ILE A 248 8.45 2.16 -16.34
CA ILE A 248 8.81 2.89 -17.55
C ILE A 248 7.84 2.53 -18.69
N ALA A 249 7.60 1.25 -18.91
CA ALA A 249 6.67 0.79 -19.94
C ALA A 249 5.22 1.23 -19.70
N ALA A 250 4.78 1.36 -18.44
CA ALA A 250 3.46 1.86 -18.10
C ALA A 250 3.30 3.34 -18.45
N ASN A 251 4.35 4.16 -18.24
CA ASN A 251 4.35 5.57 -18.66
C ASN A 251 4.02 5.73 -20.14
N ASP A 252 4.67 4.92 -20.99
CA ASP A 252 4.47 4.95 -22.44
C ASP A 252 3.11 4.33 -22.85
N ARG A 253 2.80 3.15 -22.31
CA ARG A 253 1.60 2.37 -22.66
C ARG A 253 0.31 3.11 -22.38
N TYR A 254 0.26 3.81 -21.26
CA TYR A 254 -0.93 4.57 -20.83
C TYR A 254 -0.83 6.05 -21.15
N GLN A 255 0.22 6.48 -21.86
CA GLN A 255 0.44 7.86 -22.26
C GLN A 255 0.36 8.85 -21.08
N ILE A 256 0.95 8.45 -19.94
CA ILE A 256 0.89 9.24 -18.71
C ILE A 256 1.70 10.53 -18.88
N GLY A 257 2.80 10.46 -19.64
CA GLY A 257 3.55 11.63 -20.07
C GLY A 257 4.41 12.24 -18.94
N VAL A 258 4.95 11.41 -18.05
CA VAL A 258 6.03 11.81 -17.16
C VAL A 258 7.28 11.98 -18.02
N ASP A 259 7.85 13.18 -18.03
CA ASP A 259 9.03 13.51 -18.84
C ASP A 259 9.86 14.62 -18.19
N PRO A 260 11.12 14.33 -17.82
CA PRO A 260 11.76 13.01 -17.88
C PRO A 260 11.37 12.08 -16.72
N LEU A 261 11.33 10.77 -16.99
CA LEU A 261 11.29 9.72 -15.97
C LEU A 261 12.68 9.12 -15.85
N ILE A 262 13.37 9.37 -14.72
CA ILE A 262 14.79 9.09 -14.55
C ILE A 262 15.00 7.89 -13.62
N PRO A 263 15.38 6.70 -14.14
CA PRO A 263 15.69 5.56 -13.29
C PRO A 263 17.05 5.74 -12.60
N GLN A 264 17.07 5.57 -11.29
CA GLN A 264 18.28 5.65 -10.47
C GLN A 264 18.42 4.41 -9.58
N LEU A 265 19.58 3.76 -9.63
CA LEU A 265 19.88 2.70 -8.68
C LEU A 265 20.21 3.33 -7.32
N ALA A 266 19.51 2.93 -6.28
CA ALA A 266 19.87 3.32 -4.92
C ALA A 266 21.26 2.76 -4.59
N THR A 267 22.20 3.64 -4.34
CA THR A 267 23.55 3.25 -3.93
C THR A 267 23.55 2.80 -2.47
N SER A 268 24.52 1.99 -2.07
CA SER A 268 24.59 1.34 -0.75
C SER A 268 24.64 2.27 0.48
N GLY A 269 24.69 3.59 0.28
CA GLY A 269 24.57 4.60 1.36
C GLY A 269 23.22 5.33 1.40
N ALA A 270 22.38 5.12 0.40
CA ALA A 270 21.09 5.79 0.25
C ALA A 270 19.93 4.85 0.63
N THR A 271 19.93 4.37 1.86
CA THR A 271 18.78 3.70 2.46
C THR A 271 17.79 4.79 2.87
N ILE A 272 17.12 5.34 1.89
CA ILE A 272 16.09 6.34 2.08
C ILE A 272 14.79 5.80 1.51
N LEU A 273 13.68 6.30 2.01
CA LEU A 273 12.32 5.94 1.62
C LEU A 273 11.86 4.56 2.14
N ASP A 274 10.57 4.41 2.33
CA ASP A 274 9.96 3.19 2.88
C ASP A 274 10.15 1.93 2.03
N ALA A 275 10.43 2.07 0.74
CA ALA A 275 10.75 0.92 -0.12
C ALA A 275 12.13 0.31 0.15
N ALA A 276 13.05 1.07 0.77
CA ALA A 276 14.44 0.63 0.98
C ALA A 276 14.58 -0.64 1.82
N PRO A 277 13.93 -0.78 2.98
CA PRO A 277 14.01 -2.02 3.77
C PRO A 277 13.62 -3.26 2.96
N PHE A 278 12.56 -3.17 2.15
CA PHE A 278 12.09 -4.28 1.31
C PHE A 278 13.07 -4.58 0.18
N GLY A 279 13.55 -3.56 -0.52
CA GLY A 279 14.50 -3.72 -1.61
C GLY A 279 15.83 -4.32 -1.15
N LEU A 280 16.33 -3.92 0.00
CA LEU A 280 17.54 -4.48 0.61
C LEU A 280 17.35 -5.94 1.07
N ALA A 281 16.14 -6.31 1.44
CA ALA A 281 15.76 -7.70 1.74
C ALA A 281 15.51 -8.57 0.49
N GLY A 282 15.68 -8.01 -0.71
CA GLY A 282 15.51 -8.73 -1.98
C GLY A 282 14.08 -8.81 -2.50
N ILE A 283 13.13 -8.11 -1.88
CA ILE A 283 11.79 -7.95 -2.40
C ILE A 283 11.82 -6.89 -3.51
N PRO A 284 11.29 -7.16 -4.72
CA PRO A 284 11.26 -6.17 -5.80
C PRO A 284 10.61 -4.87 -5.34
N SER A 285 11.37 -3.79 -5.28
CA SER A 285 10.92 -2.52 -4.69
C SER A 285 11.38 -1.33 -5.52
N ILE A 286 10.52 -0.31 -5.56
CA ILE A 286 10.78 0.92 -6.28
C ILE A 286 10.15 2.09 -5.53
N ALA A 287 10.75 3.29 -5.67
CA ALA A 287 10.13 4.53 -5.22
C ALA A 287 9.96 5.51 -6.39
N VAL A 288 8.82 6.17 -6.41
CA VAL A 288 8.45 7.23 -7.34
C VAL A 288 8.49 8.54 -6.55
N VAL A 289 9.42 9.42 -6.91
CA VAL A 289 9.65 10.69 -6.21
C VAL A 289 9.84 11.82 -7.21
N GLU A 290 9.51 13.06 -6.83
CA GLU A 290 9.69 14.22 -7.70
C GLU A 290 11.15 14.54 -8.00
N ARG A 291 12.03 14.19 -7.06
CA ARG A 291 13.47 14.36 -7.17
C ARG A 291 14.19 13.48 -6.16
N TYR A 292 15.29 12.92 -6.61
CA TYR A 292 16.25 12.23 -5.76
C TYR A 292 17.64 12.86 -5.91
N GLY A 293 18.31 13.11 -4.78
CA GLY A 293 19.64 13.71 -4.75
C GLY A 293 19.63 15.24 -4.55
N GLU A 294 20.79 15.86 -4.74
CA GLU A 294 20.95 17.29 -4.50
C GLU A 294 20.24 18.15 -5.53
N SER A 295 19.72 19.28 -5.08
CA SER A 295 19.12 20.31 -5.94
C SER A 295 20.17 20.91 -6.86
N ASP A 296 19.79 21.15 -8.10
CA ASP A 296 20.58 21.90 -9.06
C ASP A 296 19.72 22.99 -9.73
N THR A 297 20.33 23.84 -10.56
CA THR A 297 19.65 24.95 -11.23
C THR A 297 18.64 24.49 -12.28
N THR A 298 18.80 23.26 -12.79
CA THR A 298 17.90 22.70 -13.81
C THR A 298 16.65 22.08 -13.17
N TYR A 299 16.83 21.44 -12.03
CA TYR A 299 15.75 20.79 -11.28
C TYR A 299 15.90 21.11 -9.79
N PRO A 300 15.37 22.25 -9.31
CA PRO A 300 15.45 22.60 -7.91
C PRO A 300 14.62 21.61 -7.09
N GLY A 301 15.14 21.18 -5.94
CA GLY A 301 14.37 20.47 -4.94
C GLY A 301 13.39 21.38 -4.22
N ASN A 302 12.48 20.77 -3.45
CA ASN A 302 11.55 21.51 -2.61
C ASN A 302 12.27 22.11 -1.39
N ASP A 303 12.50 23.43 -1.40
CA ASP A 303 13.16 24.13 -0.29
C ASP A 303 12.32 24.13 1.00
N ALA A 304 11.02 23.91 0.90
CA ALA A 304 10.12 23.79 2.04
C ALA A 304 10.23 22.41 2.75
N PHE A 305 10.81 21.42 2.11
CA PHE A 305 11.03 20.08 2.63
C PHE A 305 11.64 20.09 4.03
N HIS A 306 11.03 19.34 4.96
CA HIS A 306 11.42 19.26 6.37
C HIS A 306 11.43 20.62 7.11
N THR A 307 10.56 21.54 6.71
CA THR A 307 10.38 22.83 7.38
C THR A 307 8.91 23.08 7.74
N VAL A 308 8.69 24.06 8.62
CA VAL A 308 7.32 24.56 8.94
C VAL A 308 6.61 25.16 7.73
N ASN A 309 7.32 25.36 6.62
CA ASN A 309 6.81 25.97 5.39
C ASN A 309 6.40 24.92 4.34
N ASP A 310 6.50 23.62 4.61
CA ASP A 310 5.95 22.59 3.74
C ASP A 310 4.43 22.56 3.86
N THR A 311 3.81 23.56 3.30
CA THR A 311 2.38 23.88 3.37
C THR A 311 1.70 23.64 2.02
N PRO A 312 0.35 23.51 1.95
CA PRO A 312 -0.36 23.20 0.72
C PRO A 312 -0.06 24.13 -0.47
N ASP A 313 0.29 25.38 -0.23
CA ASP A 313 0.68 26.34 -1.27
C ASP A 313 2.05 26.03 -1.91
N LYS A 314 2.85 25.13 -1.31
CA LYS A 314 4.12 24.65 -1.86
C LYS A 314 3.96 23.45 -2.78
N VAL A 315 2.84 22.78 -2.75
CA VAL A 315 2.47 21.73 -3.71
C VAL A 315 2.04 22.43 -5.02
N THR A 316 3.01 22.78 -5.83
CA THR A 316 2.82 23.71 -6.96
C THR A 316 2.62 23.02 -8.32
N ASN A 317 2.91 21.73 -8.42
CA ASN A 317 2.76 20.96 -9.66
C ASN A 317 1.72 19.85 -9.55
N ASN A 318 0.44 20.23 -9.48
CA ASN A 318 -0.69 19.29 -9.45
C ASN A 318 -0.74 18.36 -10.67
N ARG A 319 -0.17 18.77 -11.81
CA ARG A 319 -0.10 17.93 -13.02
C ARG A 319 0.90 16.79 -12.80
N LEU A 320 2.08 17.08 -12.25
CA LEU A 320 3.07 16.08 -11.91
C LEU A 320 2.51 15.08 -10.88
N TRP A 321 1.87 15.59 -9.83
CA TRP A 321 1.23 14.76 -8.81
C TRP A 321 0.21 13.78 -9.42
N LEU A 322 -0.68 14.28 -10.29
CA LEU A 322 -1.64 13.42 -10.97
C LEU A 322 -0.94 12.37 -11.87
N LYS A 323 0.14 12.74 -12.56
CA LYS A 323 0.93 11.80 -13.37
C LYS A 323 1.60 10.74 -12.50
N ALA A 324 2.21 11.11 -11.38
CA ALA A 324 2.80 10.19 -10.42
C ALA A 324 1.77 9.20 -9.87
N ALA A 325 0.58 9.73 -9.50
CA ALA A 325 -0.52 8.90 -9.03
C ALA A 325 -1.01 7.92 -10.11
N LYS A 326 -1.17 8.37 -11.36
CA LYS A 326 -1.56 7.49 -12.46
C LYS A 326 -0.49 6.43 -12.75
N LEU A 327 0.79 6.79 -12.75
CA LEU A 327 1.91 5.89 -13.03
C LEU A 327 2.00 4.76 -11.98
N THR A 328 1.93 5.11 -10.72
CA THR A 328 1.95 4.17 -9.60
C THR A 328 0.76 3.21 -9.67
N LEU A 329 -0.46 3.73 -9.85
CA LEU A 329 -1.67 2.90 -9.93
C LEU A 329 -1.68 1.99 -11.16
N ALA A 330 -1.23 2.49 -12.33
CA ALA A 330 -1.12 1.69 -13.56
C ALA A 330 -0.22 0.48 -13.36
N THR A 331 0.97 0.71 -12.79
CA THR A 331 1.93 -0.35 -12.50
C THR A 331 1.37 -1.39 -11.54
N ALA A 332 0.72 -0.95 -10.46
CA ALA A 332 0.11 -1.86 -9.50
C ALA A 332 -1.02 -2.70 -10.12
N LEU A 333 -1.85 -2.11 -10.97
CA LEU A 333 -2.92 -2.82 -11.68
C LEU A 333 -2.37 -3.84 -12.70
N GLU A 334 -1.27 -3.53 -13.39
CA GLU A 334 -0.61 -4.51 -14.29
C GLU A 334 -0.02 -5.71 -13.54
N LEU A 335 0.34 -5.54 -12.29
CA LEU A 335 0.86 -6.61 -11.44
C LEU A 335 -0.25 -7.42 -10.76
N ALA A 336 -1.40 -6.81 -10.53
CA ALA A 336 -2.50 -7.41 -9.77
C ALA A 336 -3.62 -8.00 -10.64
N ARG A 337 -3.60 -7.79 -11.95
CA ARG A 337 -4.53 -8.34 -12.94
C ARG A 337 -3.86 -9.38 -13.82
#